data_538c9a0bb116f1431ebab124e19d089e
#
_entry.id   538c9a0bb116f1431ebab124e19d089e
#
_cell.length_a   1.000
_cell.length_b   1.000
_cell.length_c   1.000
_cell.angle_alpha   90.00
_cell.angle_beta   90.00
_cell.angle_gamma   90.00
#
_symmetry.space_group_name_H-M   'P 1'
#
loop_
_entity.id
_entity.type
_entity.pdbx_description
1 polymer ?
#
loop_
_entity_poly.entity_id
_entity_poly.type
_entity_poly.pdbx_seq_one_letter_code
_entity_poly.pdbx_strand_id
1 'polypeptide(L)'
;MSEQQPTEDELRAAYEQQLKQIKVDDVLVQTVLSLINLGSLRAGVVPGNEAEADPQQLRQAIEGVRALLPLVESALGDDARQIRDAVSRLQMEYARIAGQGAAEPAPAGDKPQEPQTPEGPGPAEASGRLWVPGR
;
A
#
# COMPACT_ATOMS: atom_id res chain seq x y z
N MET A 1 27.86 13.86 40.73
CA MET A 1 27.61 12.68 40.32
C MET A 1 28.03 12.44 38.96
N SER A 2 28.81 11.53 38.74
CA SER A 2 29.26 11.38 37.43
C SER A 2 28.43 10.37 36.81
N GLU A 3 27.92 10.67 35.65
CA GLU A 3 27.24 9.78 34.96
C GLU A 3 28.16 9.05 34.19
N GLN A 4 28.23 7.78 34.31
CA GLN A 4 29.08 7.01 33.53
C GLN A 4 28.36 6.56 32.34
N GLN A 5 28.90 6.91 31.22
CA GLN A 5 28.34 6.42 29.98
C GLN A 5 28.80 5.02 29.73
N PRO A 6 27.97 4.15 29.16
CA PRO A 6 28.40 2.79 28.89
C PRO A 6 29.55 2.77 27.89
N THR A 7 30.42 1.80 28.04
CA THR A 7 31.49 1.61 27.07
C THR A 7 30.90 0.99 25.81
N GLU A 8 31.69 0.99 24.74
CA GLU A 8 31.27 0.38 23.51
C GLU A 8 30.99 -1.11 23.70
N ASP A 9 31.79 -1.77 24.50
CA ASP A 9 31.55 -3.18 24.75
C ASP A 9 30.26 -3.40 25.50
N GLU A 10 29.96 -2.53 26.46
CA GLU A 10 28.72 -2.63 27.21
C GLU A 10 27.51 -2.37 26.31
N LEU A 11 27.61 -1.41 25.40
CA LEU A 11 26.53 -1.13 24.49
C LEU A 11 26.31 -2.30 23.52
N ARG A 12 27.41 -2.89 23.05
CA ARG A 12 27.30 -4.04 22.17
C ARG A 12 26.65 -5.21 22.87
N ALA A 13 27.03 -5.46 24.11
CA ALA A 13 26.48 -6.55 24.89
C ALA A 13 24.99 -6.34 25.14
N ALA A 14 24.59 -5.10 25.45
CA ALA A 14 23.19 -4.78 25.66
C ALA A 14 22.38 -4.97 24.38
N TYR A 15 22.94 -4.55 23.25
CA TYR A 15 22.29 -4.71 21.98
C TYR A 15 22.11 -6.19 21.63
N GLU A 16 23.14 -6.99 21.87
CA GLU A 16 23.05 -8.42 21.62
C GLU A 16 22.00 -9.08 22.50
N GLN A 17 21.92 -8.65 23.76
CA GLN A 17 20.91 -9.19 24.65
C GLN A 17 19.51 -8.85 24.15
N GLN A 18 19.31 -7.62 23.67
CA GLN A 18 18.03 -7.25 23.11
C GLN A 18 17.70 -8.08 21.90
N LEU A 19 18.69 -8.28 21.02
CA LEU A 19 18.44 -9.06 19.82
C LEU A 19 18.01 -10.48 20.13
N LYS A 20 18.57 -11.05 21.20
CA LYS A 20 18.23 -12.41 21.56
C LYS A 20 16.81 -12.53 22.05
N GLN A 21 16.21 -11.45 22.52
CA GLN A 21 14.87 -11.48 23.05
C GLN A 21 13.81 -11.09 22.02
N ILE A 22 14.21 -10.49 20.91
CA ILE A 22 13.29 -10.06 19.91
C ILE A 22 12.92 -11.24 19.01
N LYS A 23 11.65 -11.40 18.78
CA LYS A 23 11.19 -12.44 17.86
C LYS A 23 10.95 -11.82 16.50
N VAL A 24 11.24 -12.58 15.47
CA VAL A 24 11.02 -12.11 14.11
C VAL A 24 9.55 -11.76 13.90
N ASP A 25 8.64 -12.55 14.48
CA ASP A 25 7.21 -12.26 14.35
C ASP A 25 6.89 -10.87 14.86
N ASP A 26 7.48 -10.48 16.00
CA ASP A 26 7.21 -9.17 16.57
C ASP A 26 7.68 -8.06 15.64
N VAL A 27 8.83 -8.25 15.03
CA VAL A 27 9.36 -7.25 14.10
C VAL A 27 8.46 -7.15 12.87
N LEU A 28 8.02 -8.29 12.37
CA LEU A 28 7.15 -8.30 11.19
C LEU A 28 5.82 -7.62 11.49
N VAL A 29 5.23 -7.91 12.65
CA VAL A 29 3.97 -7.26 13.04
C VAL A 29 4.17 -5.76 13.17
N GLN A 30 5.25 -5.33 13.83
CA GLN A 30 5.54 -3.92 13.96
C GLN A 30 5.71 -3.25 12.60
N THR A 31 6.36 -3.95 11.67
CA THR A 31 6.55 -3.43 10.33
C THR A 31 5.21 -3.24 9.62
N VAL A 32 4.33 -4.24 9.74
CA VAL A 32 3.01 -4.15 9.12
C VAL A 32 2.24 -2.96 9.69
N LEU A 33 2.26 -2.80 11.01
CA LEU A 33 1.55 -1.67 11.64
C LEU A 33 2.14 -0.35 11.21
N SER A 34 3.46 -0.27 11.12
CA SER A 34 4.12 0.95 10.67
C SER A 34 3.75 1.29 9.24
N LEU A 35 3.68 0.29 8.38
CA LEU A 35 3.29 0.52 6.99
C LEU A 35 1.84 0.99 6.89
N ILE A 36 0.95 0.47 7.73
CA ILE A 36 -0.44 0.91 7.73
C ILE A 36 -0.52 2.36 8.20
N ASN A 37 0.20 2.71 9.27
CA ASN A 37 0.19 4.06 9.77
C ASN A 37 0.77 5.05 8.76
N LEU A 38 1.88 4.67 8.13
CA LEU A 38 2.48 5.52 7.12
C LEU A 38 1.59 5.59 5.89
N GLY A 39 0.95 4.48 5.54
CA GLY A 39 0.00 4.48 4.44
C GLY A 39 -1.16 5.43 4.68
N SER A 40 -1.67 5.47 5.91
CA SER A 40 -2.73 6.40 6.25
C SER A 40 -2.27 7.85 6.07
N LEU A 41 -1.04 8.13 6.48
CA LEU A 41 -0.48 9.46 6.28
C LEU A 41 -0.38 9.78 4.79
N ARG A 42 0.10 8.84 4.00
CA ARG A 42 0.26 9.05 2.56
C ARG A 42 -1.06 9.00 1.80
N ALA A 43 -2.12 8.56 2.46
CA ALA A 43 -3.46 8.64 1.88
C ALA A 43 -4.08 10.02 2.11
N GLY A 44 -3.46 10.82 2.97
CA GLY A 44 -3.97 12.15 3.25
C GLY A 44 -5.19 12.14 4.15
N VAL A 45 -5.41 11.04 4.88
CA VAL A 45 -6.61 10.95 5.74
C VAL A 45 -6.31 11.28 7.18
N VAL A 46 -5.07 11.56 7.52
CA VAL A 46 -4.71 11.94 8.88
C VAL A 46 -5.03 13.44 9.04
N PRO A 47 -5.87 13.82 9.98
CA PRO A 47 -6.25 15.23 10.14
C PRO A 47 -5.02 16.11 10.34
N GLY A 48 -4.97 17.19 9.60
CA GLY A 48 -3.83 18.10 9.64
C GLY A 48 -2.70 17.76 8.71
N ASN A 49 -2.76 16.60 8.09
CA ASN A 49 -1.68 16.16 7.22
C ASN A 49 -2.18 15.82 5.83
N GLU A 50 -3.23 16.47 5.41
CA GLU A 50 -3.81 16.18 4.09
C GLU A 50 -2.83 16.45 2.96
N ALA A 51 -1.90 17.37 3.17
CA ALA A 51 -0.89 17.69 2.15
C ALA A 51 0.14 16.58 1.97
N GLU A 52 0.16 15.60 2.88
CA GLU A 52 1.11 14.51 2.78
C GLU A 52 0.65 13.42 1.84
N ALA A 53 -0.50 13.58 1.21
CA ALA A 53 -1.01 12.57 0.29
C ALA A 53 -0.02 12.30 -0.82
N ASP A 54 0.27 11.04 -1.06
CA ASP A 54 1.25 10.64 -2.05
C ASP A 54 0.82 9.25 -2.55
N PRO A 55 0.14 9.19 -3.69
CA PRO A 55 -0.39 7.91 -4.16
C PRO A 55 0.68 6.84 -4.36
N GLN A 56 1.86 7.22 -4.82
CA GLN A 56 2.89 6.24 -5.08
C GLN A 56 3.37 5.59 -3.78
N GLN A 57 3.62 6.40 -2.77
CA GLN A 57 4.04 5.87 -1.48
C GLN A 57 2.91 5.08 -0.80
N LEU A 58 1.67 5.53 -0.96
CA LEU A 58 0.54 4.79 -0.44
C LEU A 58 0.47 3.42 -1.08
N ARG A 59 0.68 3.33 -2.38
CA ARG A 59 0.68 2.06 -3.07
C ARG A 59 1.78 1.15 -2.53
N GLN A 60 2.97 1.70 -2.30
CA GLN A 60 4.06 0.91 -1.75
C GLN A 60 3.72 0.36 -0.37
N ALA A 61 3.08 1.18 0.46
CA ALA A 61 2.69 0.73 1.79
C ALA A 61 1.67 -0.42 1.69
N ILE A 62 0.69 -0.28 0.81
CA ILE A 62 -0.32 -1.31 0.62
C ILE A 62 0.32 -2.61 0.17
N GLU A 63 1.22 -2.53 -0.80
CA GLU A 63 1.87 -3.72 -1.32
C GLU A 63 2.76 -4.36 -0.28
N GLY A 64 3.43 -3.55 0.53
CA GLY A 64 4.26 -4.06 1.61
C GLY A 64 3.46 -4.83 2.63
N VAL A 65 2.30 -4.28 3.04
CA VAL A 65 1.45 -4.98 4.00
C VAL A 65 0.94 -6.28 3.40
N ARG A 66 0.51 -6.25 2.14
CA ARG A 66 -0.02 -7.45 1.51
C ARG A 66 1.04 -8.54 1.39
N ALA A 67 2.27 -8.15 1.16
CA ALA A 67 3.35 -9.13 1.05
C ALA A 67 3.70 -9.73 2.41
N LEU A 68 3.63 -8.94 3.47
CA LEU A 68 4.01 -9.41 4.80
C LEU A 68 2.89 -10.10 5.54
N LEU A 69 1.65 -9.79 5.21
CA LEU A 69 0.50 -10.28 5.96
C LEU A 69 0.48 -11.81 6.10
N PRO A 70 0.72 -12.59 5.04
CA PRO A 70 0.70 -14.04 5.20
C PRO A 70 1.73 -14.55 6.20
N LEU A 71 2.81 -13.80 6.40
CA LEU A 71 3.86 -14.22 7.32
C LEU A 71 3.50 -13.96 8.77
N VAL A 72 2.57 -13.04 9.02
CA VAL A 72 2.22 -12.66 10.38
C VAL A 72 0.82 -13.07 10.79
N GLU A 73 0.07 -13.71 9.91
CA GLU A 73 -1.32 -14.05 10.23
C GLU A 73 -1.44 -14.90 11.48
N SER A 74 -0.54 -15.86 11.66
CA SER A 74 -0.56 -16.68 12.85
C SER A 74 -0.32 -15.86 14.11
N ALA A 75 0.66 -14.96 14.04
CA ALA A 75 0.99 -14.12 15.18
C ALA A 75 -0.11 -13.12 15.51
N LEU A 76 -0.82 -12.66 14.49
CA LEU A 76 -1.88 -11.70 14.70
C LEU A 76 -3.18 -12.33 15.20
N GLY A 77 -3.43 -13.57 14.83
CA GLY A 77 -4.66 -14.22 15.22
C GLY A 77 -5.86 -13.45 14.71
N ASP A 78 -6.77 -13.09 15.61
CA ASP A 78 -7.98 -12.36 15.23
C ASP A 78 -7.69 -10.96 14.73
N ASP A 79 -6.56 -10.40 15.11
CA ASP A 79 -6.21 -9.05 14.65
C ASP A 79 -5.92 -9.01 13.17
N ALA A 80 -5.67 -10.16 12.55
CA ALA A 80 -5.40 -10.20 11.11
C ALA A 80 -6.58 -9.62 10.32
N ARG A 81 -7.80 -9.80 10.81
CA ARG A 81 -8.97 -9.25 10.13
C ARG A 81 -8.91 -7.73 10.13
N GLN A 82 -8.53 -7.13 11.25
CA GLN A 82 -8.43 -5.68 11.35
C GLN A 82 -7.38 -5.14 10.38
N ILE A 83 -6.30 -5.89 10.23
CA ILE A 83 -5.26 -5.48 9.29
C ILE A 83 -5.79 -5.56 7.86
N ARG A 84 -6.52 -6.62 7.51
CA ARG A 84 -7.10 -6.71 6.17
C ARG A 84 -8.08 -5.60 5.91
N ASP A 85 -8.89 -5.24 6.91
CA ASP A 85 -9.84 -4.16 6.77
C ASP A 85 -9.10 -2.83 6.56
N ALA A 86 -8.01 -2.63 7.29
CA ALA A 86 -7.21 -1.42 7.12
C ALA A 86 -6.63 -1.34 5.71
N VAL A 87 -6.13 -2.46 5.20
CA VAL A 87 -5.59 -2.49 3.84
C VAL A 87 -6.69 -2.15 2.83
N SER A 88 -7.88 -2.71 3.03
CA SER A 88 -9.00 -2.41 2.13
C SER A 88 -9.33 -0.93 2.11
N ARG A 89 -9.33 -0.31 3.29
CA ARG A 89 -9.57 1.13 3.36
C ARG A 89 -8.48 1.92 2.64
N LEU A 90 -7.23 1.51 2.83
CA LEU A 90 -6.13 2.19 2.13
C LEU A 90 -6.24 2.02 0.62
N GLN A 91 -6.69 0.86 0.17
CA GLN A 91 -6.89 0.64 -1.26
C GLN A 91 -7.97 1.55 -1.82
N MET A 92 -9.04 1.76 -1.06
CA MET A 92 -10.08 2.68 -1.48
C MET A 92 -9.56 4.11 -1.52
N GLU A 93 -8.76 4.48 -0.53
CA GLU A 93 -8.16 5.82 -0.53
C GLU A 93 -7.19 5.99 -1.69
N TYR A 94 -6.46 4.96 -2.01
CA TYR A 94 -5.57 5.03 -3.16
C TYR A 94 -6.36 5.29 -4.44
N ALA A 95 -7.46 4.56 -4.62
CA ALA A 95 -8.29 4.75 -5.80
C ALA A 95 -8.84 6.18 -5.85
N ARG A 96 -9.23 6.70 -4.69
CA ARG A 96 -9.77 8.05 -4.62
C ARG A 96 -8.74 9.11 -5.03
N ILE A 97 -7.55 9.07 -4.41
CA ILE A 97 -6.58 10.11 -4.67
C ILE A 97 -5.90 9.92 -6.03
N ALA A 98 -5.70 8.69 -6.47
CA ALA A 98 -5.14 8.45 -7.78
C ALA A 98 -6.12 8.90 -8.86
N GLY A 99 -7.40 8.65 -8.64
CA GLY A 99 -8.42 9.09 -9.58
C GLY A 99 -8.54 10.59 -9.68
N GLN A 100 -8.37 11.27 -8.53
CA GLN A 100 -8.47 12.71 -8.55
C GLN A 100 -7.29 13.34 -9.27
N GLY A 101 -6.13 12.77 -9.04
CA GLY A 101 -4.99 13.40 -9.63
C GLY A 101 -4.78 13.04 -11.00
N ALA A 102 -5.34 11.97 -11.48
CA ALA A 102 -4.88 11.58 -12.58
C ALA A 102 -5.55 11.50 -13.57
N ALA A 103 -5.67 11.59 -14.03
CA ALA A 103 -6.01 11.30 -15.14
C ALA A 103 -5.55 10.08 -15.53
N GLU A 104 -4.82 9.43 -15.04
CA GLU A 104 -4.35 8.38 -15.44
C GLU A 104 -4.94 7.32 -15.13
N PRO A 105 -5.14 6.70 -15.77
CA PRO A 105 -5.89 5.66 -15.60
C PRO A 105 -5.19 4.60 -15.11
N ALA A 106 -5.23 4.14 -14.79
CA ALA A 106 -4.75 3.25 -14.32
C ALA A 106 -4.61 2.17 -14.79
N PRO A 107 -4.33 1.63 -14.78
CA PRO A 107 -4.14 0.69 -15.18
C PRO A 107 -4.66 -0.31 -14.97
N ALA A 108 -4.50 -0.36 -15.08
CA ALA A 108 -4.87 -1.03 -14.98
C ALA A 108 -5.38 -1.77 -14.83
N GLY A 109 -5.41 -1.96 -14.86
CA GLY A 109 -5.96 -2.49 -14.85
C GLY A 109 -6.53 -3.06 -15.02
N ASP A 110 -6.73 -3.10 -15.18
CA ASP A 110 -7.37 -3.49 -15.34
C ASP A 110 -8.23 -3.67 -15.79
N LYS A 111 -8.70 -3.48 -16.05
CA LYS A 111 -9.52 -3.51 -16.45
C LYS A 111 -10.00 -3.84 -17.27
N PRO A 112 -10.54 -4.13 -17.45
CA PRO A 112 -10.99 -4.30 -18.27
C PRO A 112 -11.80 -3.84 -18.92
N GLN A 113 -11.87 -3.38 -19.18
CA GLN A 113 -12.51 -2.91 -19.62
C GLN A 113 -13.01 -3.01 -20.46
N GLU A 114 -13.33 -2.98 -20.80
CA GLU A 114 -13.77 -2.91 -21.54
C GLU A 114 -14.03 -2.76 -22.41
N PRO A 115 -14.33 -2.82 -22.85
CA PRO A 115 -14.51 -2.63 -23.81
C PRO A 115 -14.97 -2.02 -24.51
N GLN A 116 -14.93 -1.66 -24.78
CA GLN A 116 -15.28 -1.05 -25.27
C GLN A 116 -15.42 -0.95 -26.21
N THR A 117 -15.62 -1.12 -26.77
CA THR A 117 -15.71 -0.95 -27.55
C THR A 117 -15.86 -0.63 -28.29
N PRO A 118 -16.05 -0.70 -28.67
CA PRO A 118 -16.15 -0.42 -29.45
C PRO A 118 -16.28 0.01 -30.07
N GLU A 119 -16.28 -0.10 -30.16
CA GLU A 119 -16.39 0.26 -30.78
C GLU A 119 -16.52 0.55 -31.38
N GLY A 120 -16.51 0.23 -31.83
CA GLY A 120 -16.65 0.42 -32.72
C GLY A 120 -16.65 0.58 -33.28
N PRO A 121 -16.90 0.48 -33.87
CA PRO A 121 -16.84 0.65 -34.70
C PRO A 121 -16.57 0.99 -34.87
N GLY A 122 -16.64 0.71 -35.03
CA GLY A 122 -16.51 1.01 -35.56
C GLY A 122 -16.37 1.25 -35.73
N PRO A 123 -16.54 1.21 -36.18
CA PRO A 123 -16.39 1.48 -36.83
C PRO A 123 -16.37 1.75 -37.03
N ALA A 124 -16.58 1.34 -37.44
CA ALA A 124 -16.61 1.58 -37.99
C ALA A 124 -16.66 1.76 -37.92
N GLU A 125 -16.74 1.53 -37.81
CA GLU A 125 -16.86 1.69 -38.10
C GLU A 125 -16.88 2.01 -37.85
N ALA A 126 -17.34 1.70 -38.42
CA ALA A 126 -17.46 1.95 -38.59
C ALA A 126 -17.36 2.26 -38.53
N SER A 127 -17.47 2.02 -38.97
CA SER A 127 -17.41 2.26 -39.43
C SER A 127 -17.34 2.52 -39.43
N GLY A 128 -17.50 2.09 -39.80
CA GLY A 128 -17.46 2.20 -40.25
C GLY A 128 -17.47 2.25 -40.20
N ARG A 129 -17.42 2.19 -40.25
CA ARG A 129 -17.39 2.18 -40.61
C ARG A 129 -17.15 2.33 -40.54
N LEU A 130 -17.44 2.01 -41.02
CA LEU A 130 -17.10 2.05 -41.22
C LEU A 130 -16.98 2.11 -41.19
N TRP A 131 -17.06 1.86 -41.86
CA TRP A 131 -16.89 1.81 -42.13
C TRP A 131 -16.91 1.69 -42.55
N VAL A 132 -16.92 1.41 -42.73
CA VAL A 132 -16.83 1.17 -43.42
C VAL A 132 -16.65 0.96 -43.87
N PRO A 133 -16.62 0.69 -44.32
CA PRO A 133 -16.30 0.47 -44.85
C PRO A 133 -16.23 0.53 -45.05
N GLY A 134 -16.26 0.14 -45.46
CA GLY A 134 -16.09 0.26 -45.81
C GLY A 134 -16.14 0.46 -45.52
N ARG A 135 -16.32 0.48 -45.84
CA ARG A 135 -16.21 0.77 -45.61
C ARG A 135 -15.99 0.94 -45.23
#